data_e783803f6691c8acfb5304bd4b75a19b
#
_entry.id   e783803f6691c8acfb5304bd4b75a19b
#
_cell.length_a   1.000
_cell.length_b   1.000
_cell.length_c   1.000
_cell.angle_alpha   90.00
_cell.angle_beta   90.00
_cell.angle_gamma   90.00
#
_symmetry.space_group_name_H-M   'P 1'
#
loop_
_entity.id
_entity.type
_entity.pdbx_description
1 polymer ?
#
loop_
_entity_poly.entity_id
_entity_poly.type
_entity_poly.pdbx_seq_one_letter_code
_entity_poly.pdbx_strand_id
1 'polypeptide(L)'
;MKIKVCGITREEDIVKLLEIKVDFIGFNLLQESKRKVSIDWALDMTQKYQLKHKSIFLVDCEKPEFHRLKNTTPYNLQIYNFREIPSVTNILFIPVNATFLKQLEQPHSRNKKNHRYLIDNMEGALGGTGEKFDWSNLHMFDLSEVMLAGGIGTEDINFLKDLNVWGIDVNSKFETAPGIKNHDLLNNLRNVNE
;
A
#
# COMPACT_ATOMS: atom_id res chain seq x y z
N MET A 1 0.71 -2.13 14.32
CA MET A 1 0.38 -1.42 13.05
C MET A 1 1.09 -2.11 11.89
N LYS A 2 0.45 -2.39 10.75
CA LYS A 2 1.10 -2.99 9.58
C LYS A 2 1.90 -1.98 8.77
N ILE A 3 3.02 -2.41 8.17
CA ILE A 3 3.87 -1.54 7.35
C ILE A 3 3.92 -2.07 5.91
N LYS A 4 3.51 -1.24 4.98
CA LYS A 4 3.70 -1.44 3.54
C LYS A 4 4.76 -0.46 3.02
N VAL A 5 5.71 -0.96 2.24
CA VAL A 5 6.63 -0.11 1.48
C VAL A 5 6.32 -0.28 0.00
N CYS A 6 5.88 0.80 -0.64
CA CYS A 6 5.39 0.80 -2.01
C CYS A 6 6.47 1.21 -3.03
N GLY A 7 6.23 0.89 -4.31
CA GLY A 7 7.04 1.37 -5.43
C GLY A 7 8.42 0.75 -5.51
N ILE A 8 8.53 -0.55 -5.22
CA ILE A 8 9.79 -1.30 -5.29
C ILE A 8 10.11 -1.63 -6.75
N THR A 9 11.31 -1.24 -7.17
CA THR A 9 11.83 -1.43 -8.53
C THR A 9 13.17 -2.14 -8.59
N ARG A 10 13.81 -2.39 -7.41
CA ARG A 10 15.14 -3.00 -7.32
C ARG A 10 15.14 -4.16 -6.35
N GLU A 11 15.94 -5.17 -6.67
CA GLU A 11 16.08 -6.37 -5.86
C GLU A 11 16.71 -6.07 -4.48
N GLU A 12 17.71 -5.19 -4.44
CA GLU A 12 18.38 -4.79 -3.20
C GLU A 12 17.43 -4.15 -2.18
N ASP A 13 16.40 -3.43 -2.66
CA ASP A 13 15.37 -2.87 -1.80
C ASP A 13 14.51 -3.98 -1.18
N ILE A 14 14.22 -5.05 -1.92
CA ILE A 14 13.50 -6.22 -1.40
C ILE A 14 14.29 -6.87 -0.26
N VAL A 15 15.60 -7.09 -0.46
CA VAL A 15 16.48 -7.68 0.56
C VAL A 15 16.46 -6.83 1.83
N LYS A 16 16.56 -5.51 1.67
CA LYS A 16 16.50 -4.57 2.81
C LYS A 16 15.17 -4.64 3.55
N LEU A 17 14.05 -4.70 2.83
CA LEU A 17 12.72 -4.78 3.43
C LEU A 17 12.48 -6.10 4.18
N LEU A 18 13.07 -7.20 3.71
CA LEU A 18 13.05 -8.47 4.43
C LEU A 18 13.87 -8.41 5.72
N GLU A 19 15.05 -7.77 5.68
CA GLU A 19 15.90 -7.56 6.86
C GLU A 19 15.15 -6.80 7.96
N ILE A 20 14.45 -5.71 7.61
CA ILE A 20 13.69 -4.89 8.56
C ILE A 20 12.28 -5.42 8.86
N LYS A 21 11.89 -6.55 8.25
CA LYS A 21 10.66 -7.30 8.52
C LYS A 21 9.36 -6.54 8.26
N VAL A 22 9.27 -5.74 7.18
CA VAL A 22 8.01 -5.11 6.79
C VAL A 22 6.92 -6.15 6.50
N ASP A 23 5.65 -5.75 6.66
CA ASP A 23 4.51 -6.65 6.42
C ASP A 23 4.23 -6.80 4.93
N PHE A 24 4.32 -5.72 4.15
CA PHE A 24 3.97 -5.72 2.74
C PHE A 24 4.99 -4.97 1.87
N ILE A 25 5.13 -5.47 0.64
CA ILE A 25 6.01 -4.94 -0.41
C ILE A 25 5.14 -4.64 -1.65
N GLY A 26 5.10 -3.36 -2.07
CA GLY A 26 4.26 -2.91 -3.17
C GLY A 26 4.99 -2.86 -4.51
N PHE A 27 4.49 -3.60 -5.51
CA PHE A 27 4.93 -3.56 -6.90
C PHE A 27 3.93 -2.77 -7.75
N ASN A 28 4.38 -1.69 -8.36
CA ASN A 28 3.50 -0.82 -9.13
C ASN A 28 3.49 -1.24 -10.61
N LEU A 29 2.32 -1.68 -11.11
CA LEU A 29 2.13 -2.08 -12.51
C LEU A 29 1.38 -1.00 -13.31
N LEU A 30 1.00 0.13 -12.69
CA LEU A 30 0.26 1.21 -13.34
C LEU A 30 1.15 1.91 -14.37
N GLN A 31 0.60 2.12 -15.57
CA GLN A 31 1.34 2.65 -16.73
C GLN A 31 1.99 4.01 -16.47
N GLU A 32 1.28 4.88 -15.77
CA GLU A 32 1.69 6.27 -15.53
C GLU A 32 2.66 6.43 -14.33
N SER A 33 2.97 5.33 -13.64
CA SER A 33 3.82 5.39 -12.45
C SER A 33 5.29 5.50 -12.83
N LYS A 34 5.99 6.46 -12.22
CA LYS A 34 7.47 6.55 -12.28
C LYS A 34 8.18 5.35 -11.64
N ARG A 35 7.43 4.52 -10.89
CA ARG A 35 7.90 3.32 -10.18
C ARG A 35 7.33 2.04 -10.78
N LYS A 36 6.90 2.14 -12.05
CA LYS A 36 6.38 0.98 -12.78
C LYS A 36 7.45 -0.08 -12.96
N VAL A 37 7.05 -1.32 -12.71
CA VAL A 37 7.80 -2.52 -13.06
C VAL A 37 6.99 -3.42 -13.99
N SER A 38 7.65 -4.35 -14.68
CA SER A 38 6.93 -5.38 -15.44
C SER A 38 6.30 -6.40 -14.50
N ILE A 39 5.16 -6.95 -14.90
CA ILE A 39 4.50 -8.00 -14.12
C ILE A 39 5.40 -9.25 -13.99
N ASP A 40 6.17 -9.58 -15.04
CA ASP A 40 7.07 -10.74 -15.01
C ASP A 40 8.17 -10.56 -13.97
N TRP A 41 8.85 -9.41 -13.95
CA TRP A 41 9.86 -9.12 -12.92
C TRP A 41 9.28 -9.17 -11.51
N ALA A 42 8.10 -8.58 -11.30
CA ALA A 42 7.45 -8.56 -9.99
C ALA A 42 7.06 -9.97 -9.51
N LEU A 43 6.60 -10.84 -10.43
CA LEU A 43 6.31 -12.24 -10.15
C LEU A 43 7.58 -13.03 -9.85
N ASP A 44 8.65 -12.84 -10.63
CA ASP A 44 9.94 -13.48 -10.42
C ASP A 44 10.52 -13.13 -9.03
N MET A 45 10.48 -11.85 -8.66
CA MET A 45 10.91 -11.41 -7.32
C MET A 45 10.03 -12.00 -6.21
N THR A 46 8.71 -12.04 -6.43
CA THR A 46 7.76 -12.64 -5.49
C THR A 46 8.05 -14.13 -5.28
N GLN A 47 8.38 -14.86 -6.33
CA GLN A 47 8.75 -16.27 -6.25
C GLN A 47 10.12 -16.46 -5.61
N LYS A 48 11.15 -15.75 -6.07
CA LYS A 48 12.53 -15.83 -5.61
C LYS A 48 12.65 -15.63 -4.10
N TYR A 49 11.94 -14.65 -3.57
CA TYR A 49 11.97 -14.28 -2.15
C TYR A 49 10.80 -14.82 -1.32
N GLN A 50 9.97 -15.69 -1.90
CA GLN A 50 8.81 -16.31 -1.25
C GLN A 50 7.82 -15.27 -0.65
N LEU A 51 7.58 -14.19 -1.39
CA LEU A 51 6.80 -13.03 -0.94
C LEU A 51 5.29 -13.16 -1.18
N LYS A 52 4.76 -14.34 -1.49
CA LYS A 52 3.37 -14.54 -1.92
C LYS A 52 2.34 -13.81 -1.04
N HIS A 53 2.53 -13.82 0.27
CA HIS A 53 1.61 -13.20 1.23
C HIS A 53 1.99 -11.75 1.59
N LYS A 54 3.20 -11.32 1.20
CA LYS A 54 3.71 -9.97 1.46
C LYS A 54 3.59 -9.05 0.24
N SER A 55 3.61 -9.61 -0.99
CA SER A 55 3.49 -8.81 -2.21
C SER A 55 2.10 -8.21 -2.35
N ILE A 56 2.06 -6.92 -2.69
CA ILE A 56 0.86 -6.20 -3.12
C ILE A 56 1.12 -5.65 -4.51
N PHE A 57 0.29 -6.05 -5.47
CA PHE A 57 0.38 -5.56 -6.84
C PHE A 57 -0.63 -4.42 -7.05
N LEU A 58 -0.13 -3.25 -7.43
CA LEU A 58 -0.95 -2.11 -7.79
C LEU A 58 -1.37 -2.26 -9.25
N VAL A 59 -2.65 -2.41 -9.49
CA VAL A 59 -3.18 -2.78 -10.81
C VAL A 59 -4.39 -1.94 -11.22
N ASP A 60 -4.48 -1.67 -12.50
CA ASP A 60 -5.66 -1.14 -13.15
C ASP A 60 -6.57 -2.31 -13.56
N CYS A 61 -7.83 -2.31 -13.08
CA CYS A 61 -8.78 -3.40 -13.33
C CYS A 61 -9.17 -3.55 -14.81
N GLU A 62 -8.93 -2.55 -15.64
CA GLU A 62 -9.18 -2.58 -17.09
C GLU A 62 -7.98 -3.14 -17.89
N LYS A 63 -6.85 -3.45 -17.24
CA LYS A 63 -5.62 -3.90 -17.90
C LYS A 63 -5.39 -5.41 -17.78
N PRO A 64 -4.64 -6.01 -18.73
CA PRO A 64 -4.36 -7.45 -18.75
C PRO A 64 -3.68 -7.98 -17.49
N GLU A 65 -2.83 -7.17 -16.84
CA GLU A 65 -2.12 -7.52 -15.64
C GLU A 65 -3.07 -7.89 -14.49
N PHE A 66 -4.20 -7.17 -14.35
CA PHE A 66 -5.23 -7.51 -13.38
C PHE A 66 -5.84 -8.88 -13.65
N HIS A 67 -6.21 -9.17 -14.89
CA HIS A 67 -6.79 -10.46 -15.26
C HIS A 67 -5.83 -11.61 -15.03
N ARG A 68 -4.54 -11.41 -15.34
CA ARG A 68 -3.49 -12.39 -15.07
C ARG A 68 -3.35 -12.68 -13.57
N LEU A 69 -3.30 -11.66 -12.72
CA LEU A 69 -3.14 -11.81 -11.27
C LEU A 69 -4.40 -12.38 -10.59
N LYS A 70 -5.59 -11.94 -11.01
CA LYS A 70 -6.85 -12.42 -10.44
C LYS A 70 -7.04 -13.93 -10.61
N ASN A 71 -6.59 -14.49 -11.73
CA ASN A 71 -6.85 -15.88 -12.10
C ASN A 71 -5.75 -16.86 -11.67
N THR A 72 -4.56 -16.40 -11.33
CA THR A 72 -3.40 -17.28 -11.18
C THR A 72 -3.08 -17.69 -9.76
N THR A 73 -3.30 -16.85 -8.76
CA THR A 73 -2.99 -17.21 -7.37
C THR A 73 -3.50 -16.12 -6.41
N PRO A 74 -3.68 -16.43 -5.14
CA PRO A 74 -4.12 -15.44 -4.17
C PRO A 74 -2.99 -14.44 -3.86
N TYR A 75 -2.79 -13.44 -4.72
CA TYR A 75 -1.95 -12.28 -4.43
C TYR A 75 -2.78 -11.16 -3.80
N ASN A 76 -2.17 -10.35 -2.94
CA ASN A 76 -2.81 -9.14 -2.47
C ASN A 76 -2.79 -8.10 -3.59
N LEU A 77 -3.91 -7.42 -3.79
CA LEU A 77 -4.08 -6.44 -4.86
C LEU A 77 -4.44 -5.08 -4.29
N GLN A 78 -3.89 -4.03 -4.87
CA GLN A 78 -4.38 -2.66 -4.73
C GLN A 78 -4.94 -2.25 -6.09
N ILE A 79 -6.25 -2.00 -6.15
CA ILE A 79 -6.98 -1.87 -7.41
C ILE A 79 -7.33 -0.43 -7.74
N TYR A 80 -7.28 -0.13 -9.04
CA TYR A 80 -7.67 1.16 -9.62
C TYR A 80 -8.63 0.95 -10.78
N ASN A 81 -9.38 1.97 -11.18
CA ASN A 81 -10.29 1.97 -12.34
C ASN A 81 -11.28 0.80 -12.34
N PHE A 82 -11.90 0.53 -11.20
CA PHE A 82 -12.93 -0.51 -11.07
C PHE A 82 -14.34 0.11 -11.06
N ARG A 83 -15.28 -0.55 -11.71
CA ARG A 83 -16.73 -0.21 -11.65
C ARG A 83 -17.38 -0.88 -10.45
N GLU A 84 -17.01 -2.13 -10.20
CA GLU A 84 -17.45 -2.92 -9.07
C GLU A 84 -16.24 -3.54 -8.39
N ILE A 85 -16.29 -3.68 -7.06
CA ILE A 85 -15.19 -4.29 -6.31
C ILE A 85 -15.12 -5.79 -6.68
N PRO A 86 -14.03 -6.24 -7.28
CA PRO A 86 -13.91 -7.62 -7.72
C PRO A 86 -13.86 -8.59 -6.55
N SER A 87 -14.44 -9.77 -6.72
CA SER A 87 -14.26 -10.87 -5.77
C SER A 87 -12.86 -11.46 -5.95
N VAL A 88 -12.05 -11.37 -4.90
CA VAL A 88 -10.72 -11.96 -4.81
C VAL A 88 -10.55 -12.68 -3.47
N THR A 89 -9.66 -13.67 -3.42
CA THR A 89 -9.47 -14.52 -2.24
C THR A 89 -8.52 -13.94 -1.20
N ASN A 90 -7.65 -13.01 -1.61
CA ASN A 90 -6.67 -12.36 -0.75
C ASN A 90 -7.07 -10.93 -0.37
N ILE A 91 -6.17 -10.26 0.37
CA ILE A 91 -6.40 -8.89 0.81
C ILE A 91 -6.50 -7.99 -0.41
N LEU A 92 -7.60 -7.24 -0.46
CA LEU A 92 -7.85 -6.24 -1.47
C LEU A 92 -7.76 -4.85 -0.85
N PHE A 93 -6.81 -4.05 -1.35
CA PHE A 93 -6.67 -2.65 -0.97
C PHE A 93 -7.45 -1.79 -1.94
N ILE A 94 -8.37 -1.01 -1.39
CA ILE A 94 -9.28 -0.14 -2.16
C ILE A 94 -8.89 1.30 -1.85
N PRO A 95 -8.26 2.02 -2.80
CA PRO A 95 -7.98 3.44 -2.63
C PRO A 95 -9.28 4.23 -2.50
N VAL A 96 -9.36 5.04 -1.46
CA VAL A 96 -10.51 5.89 -1.17
C VAL A 96 -10.03 7.27 -0.72
N ASN A 97 -10.87 8.29 -0.87
CA ASN A 97 -10.59 9.61 -0.33
C ASN A 97 -11.01 9.71 1.14
N ALA A 98 -10.56 10.76 1.81
CA ALA A 98 -10.87 10.97 3.23
C ALA A 98 -12.37 11.13 3.53
N THR A 99 -13.18 11.59 2.56
CA THR A 99 -14.63 11.72 2.74
C THR A 99 -15.31 10.35 2.92
N PHE A 100 -14.68 9.27 2.45
CA PHE A 100 -15.15 7.90 2.62
C PHE A 100 -15.14 7.45 4.09
N LEU A 101 -14.32 8.05 4.95
CA LEU A 101 -14.27 7.72 6.38
C LEU A 101 -15.65 7.83 7.05
N LYS A 102 -16.44 8.84 6.68
CA LYS A 102 -17.83 9.00 7.16
C LYS A 102 -18.74 7.82 6.77
N GLN A 103 -18.41 7.10 5.68
CA GLN A 103 -19.17 5.95 5.24
C GLN A 103 -18.77 4.68 6.01
N LEU A 104 -17.53 4.60 6.53
CA LEU A 104 -17.06 3.48 7.35
C LEU A 104 -17.77 3.40 8.71
N GLU A 105 -18.37 4.49 9.18
CA GLU A 105 -19.21 4.51 10.40
C GLU A 105 -20.51 3.72 10.23
N GLN A 106 -20.93 3.45 8.98
CA GLN A 106 -22.16 2.70 8.71
C GLN A 106 -21.90 1.18 8.89
N PRO A 107 -22.73 0.45 9.67
CA PRO A 107 -22.53 -0.96 9.97
C PRO A 107 -22.45 -1.88 8.73
N HIS A 108 -23.01 -1.45 7.61
CA HIS A 108 -23.09 -2.24 6.37
C HIS A 108 -21.83 -2.17 5.49
N SER A 109 -20.91 -1.22 5.73
CA SER A 109 -19.68 -1.07 4.94
C SER A 109 -18.56 -2.03 5.38
N ARG A 110 -18.65 -2.62 6.58
CA ARG A 110 -17.61 -3.45 7.22
C ARG A 110 -17.62 -4.94 6.81
N ASN A 111 -18.41 -5.36 5.84
CA ASN A 111 -18.78 -6.78 5.67
C ASN A 111 -17.93 -7.61 4.70
N LYS A 112 -16.71 -7.20 4.35
CA LYS A 112 -15.85 -8.06 3.53
C LYS A 112 -14.50 -8.30 4.21
N LYS A 113 -14.37 -9.46 4.81
CA LYS A 113 -13.24 -9.95 5.62
C LYS A 113 -11.83 -9.68 5.03
N ASN A 114 -11.74 -9.53 3.71
CA ASN A 114 -10.49 -9.36 2.99
C ASN A 114 -10.28 -7.96 2.40
N HIS A 115 -11.17 -7.00 2.65
CA HIS A 115 -10.99 -5.65 2.16
C HIS A 115 -10.25 -4.80 3.19
N ARG A 116 -9.38 -3.91 2.68
CA ARG A 116 -8.75 -2.83 3.43
C ARG A 116 -8.88 -1.55 2.63
N TYR A 117 -9.19 -0.48 3.30
CA TYR A 117 -9.30 0.83 2.66
C TYR A 117 -7.96 1.53 2.75
N LEU A 118 -7.50 2.06 1.61
CA LEU A 118 -6.26 2.84 1.57
C LEU A 118 -6.62 4.29 1.34
N ILE A 119 -6.30 5.12 2.32
CA ILE A 119 -6.48 6.57 2.23
C ILE A 119 -5.14 7.17 1.82
N ASP A 120 -5.12 7.72 0.60
CA ASP A 120 -4.01 8.50 0.07
C ASP A 120 -4.45 9.96 -0.11
N ASN A 121 -3.53 10.88 -0.18
CA ASN A 121 -3.82 12.27 -0.54
C ASN A 121 -4.26 12.32 -2.02
N MET A 122 -5.55 12.16 -2.25
CA MET A 122 -6.16 12.05 -3.59
C MET A 122 -6.80 13.35 -4.06
N GLU A 123 -6.23 14.49 -3.75
CA GLU A 123 -6.57 15.68 -4.53
C GLU A 123 -5.85 15.62 -5.88
N GLY A 124 -6.41 14.85 -6.81
CA GLY A 124 -6.24 15.05 -8.25
C GLY A 124 -5.17 14.26 -8.98
N ALA A 125 -4.48 13.25 -8.42
CA ALA A 125 -3.61 12.34 -9.19
C ALA A 125 -3.40 11.00 -8.48
N LEU A 126 -3.13 9.95 -9.25
CA LEU A 126 -2.72 8.62 -8.83
C LEU A 126 -1.51 8.68 -7.88
N GLY A 127 -1.66 8.89 -6.62
CA GLY A 127 -0.71 8.90 -5.52
C GLY A 127 0.77 9.25 -5.79
N GLY A 128 1.52 9.59 -4.79
CA GLY A 128 2.97 9.82 -4.92
C GLY A 128 3.41 11.28 -5.12
N THR A 129 2.53 12.25 -4.88
CA THR A 129 2.88 13.68 -4.89
C THR A 129 3.74 14.08 -3.69
N GLY A 130 3.72 13.28 -2.61
CA GLY A 130 4.45 13.57 -1.37
C GLY A 130 3.81 14.65 -0.51
N GLU A 131 2.64 15.16 -0.88
CA GLU A 131 1.88 16.12 -0.08
C GLU A 131 1.19 15.42 1.08
N LYS A 132 1.19 16.04 2.26
CA LYS A 132 0.57 15.49 3.45
C LYS A 132 -0.93 15.75 3.44
N PHE A 133 -1.69 14.70 3.74
CA PHE A 133 -3.07 14.80 4.16
C PHE A 133 -3.14 15.34 5.61
N ASP A 134 -4.15 16.14 5.94
CA ASP A 134 -4.39 16.58 7.32
C ASP A 134 -4.98 15.42 8.14
N TRP A 135 -4.16 14.79 8.96
CA TRP A 135 -4.54 13.67 9.82
C TRP A 135 -5.14 14.09 11.16
N SER A 136 -5.22 15.39 11.45
CA SER A 136 -5.63 15.92 12.78
C SER A 136 -7.00 15.43 13.25
N ASN A 137 -7.91 15.18 12.30
CA ASN A 137 -9.28 14.75 12.60
C ASN A 137 -9.50 13.22 12.50
N LEU A 138 -8.46 12.46 12.21
CA LEU A 138 -8.60 11.00 12.02
C LEU A 138 -8.92 10.24 13.31
N HIS A 139 -8.57 10.79 14.47
CA HIS A 139 -8.87 10.19 15.78
C HIS A 139 -10.36 9.99 16.07
N MET A 140 -11.24 10.65 15.31
CA MET A 140 -12.70 10.52 15.43
C MET A 140 -13.27 9.28 14.73
N PHE A 141 -12.44 8.57 13.93
CA PHE A 141 -12.87 7.45 13.10
C PHE A 141 -12.29 6.12 13.57
N ASP A 142 -12.99 5.02 13.33
CA ASP A 142 -12.43 3.68 13.47
C ASP A 142 -11.54 3.36 12.27
N LEU A 143 -10.24 3.34 12.50
CA LEU A 143 -9.22 3.12 11.48
C LEU A 143 -8.68 1.68 11.46
N SER A 144 -9.32 0.75 12.19
CA SER A 144 -8.87 -0.64 12.34
C SER A 144 -8.85 -1.46 11.04
N GLU A 145 -9.46 -0.96 9.96
CA GLU A 145 -9.41 -1.56 8.61
C GLU A 145 -8.77 -0.61 7.58
N VAL A 146 -8.17 0.49 8.04
CA VAL A 146 -7.64 1.55 7.20
C VAL A 146 -6.12 1.51 7.16
N MET A 147 -5.56 1.54 5.96
CA MET A 147 -4.16 1.84 5.70
C MET A 147 -4.02 3.30 5.28
N LEU A 148 -3.20 4.06 6.00
CA LEU A 148 -2.92 5.45 5.65
C LEU A 148 -1.72 5.53 4.70
N ALA A 149 -1.83 6.39 3.70
CA ALA A 149 -0.78 6.74 2.75
C ALA A 149 -0.70 8.28 2.60
N GLY A 150 0.13 8.76 1.67
CA GLY A 150 0.23 10.18 1.35
C GLY A 150 1.28 10.92 2.17
N GLY A 151 2.52 10.94 1.67
CA GLY A 151 3.61 11.77 2.20
C GLY A 151 4.11 11.40 3.60
N ILE A 152 3.85 10.19 4.09
CA ILE A 152 4.31 9.70 5.39
C ILE A 152 5.83 9.67 5.43
N GLY A 153 6.40 10.40 6.39
CA GLY A 153 7.83 10.43 6.71
C GLY A 153 8.15 9.77 8.05
N THR A 154 9.42 9.76 8.40
CA THR A 154 9.89 9.19 9.70
C THR A 154 9.33 9.95 10.89
N GLU A 155 9.12 11.24 10.75
CA GLU A 155 8.57 12.14 11.76
C GLU A 155 7.09 11.84 12.12
N ASP A 156 6.38 11.18 11.22
CA ASP A 156 4.94 10.92 11.36
C ASP A 156 4.63 9.62 12.09
N ILE A 157 5.60 8.69 12.15
CA ILE A 157 5.39 7.32 12.59
C ILE A 157 4.84 7.24 14.02
N ASN A 158 5.36 8.04 14.95
CA ASN A 158 4.90 8.03 16.34
C ASN A 158 3.44 8.49 16.44
N PHE A 159 3.08 9.57 15.76
CA PHE A 159 1.70 10.05 15.72
C PHE A 159 0.75 8.99 15.13
N LEU A 160 1.16 8.32 14.04
CA LEU A 160 0.36 7.30 13.37
C LEU A 160 0.19 6.02 14.20
N LYS A 161 1.12 5.69 15.10
CA LYS A 161 0.96 4.61 16.07
C LYS A 161 -0.22 4.88 17.03
N ASP A 162 -0.38 6.13 17.45
CA ASP A 162 -1.42 6.53 18.41
C ASP A 162 -2.83 6.54 17.78
N LEU A 163 -2.92 6.65 16.45
CA LEU A 163 -4.20 6.65 15.72
C LEU A 163 -4.89 5.29 15.61
N ASN A 164 -4.24 4.20 16.06
CA ASN A 164 -4.77 2.83 15.95
C ASN A 164 -5.19 2.45 14.51
N VAL A 165 -4.42 2.89 13.52
CA VAL A 165 -4.62 2.50 12.11
C VAL A 165 -4.25 1.04 11.90
N TRP A 166 -4.92 0.38 10.94
CA TRP A 166 -4.53 -0.98 10.54
C TRP A 166 -3.09 -1.02 10.03
N GLY A 167 -2.69 -0.04 9.22
CA GLY A 167 -1.33 0.05 8.69
C GLY A 167 -1.01 1.39 8.03
N ILE A 168 0.24 1.53 7.64
CA ILE A 168 0.76 2.66 6.87
C ILE A 168 1.38 2.19 5.56
N ASP A 169 1.25 3.01 4.51
CA ASP A 169 1.89 2.82 3.21
C ASP A 169 2.90 3.93 2.96
N VAL A 170 4.18 3.60 3.05
CA VAL A 170 5.27 4.55 2.86
C VAL A 170 5.89 4.38 1.47
N ASN A 171 6.29 5.50 0.86
CA ASN A 171 6.85 5.49 -0.48
C ASN A 171 7.89 6.62 -0.67
N SER A 172 7.51 7.78 -1.24
CA SER A 172 8.40 8.82 -1.74
C SER A 172 9.32 9.42 -0.67
N LYS A 173 8.86 9.57 0.58
CA LYS A 173 9.67 10.09 1.69
C LYS A 173 10.79 9.13 2.13
N PHE A 174 10.75 7.89 1.68
CA PHE A 174 11.77 6.86 1.91
C PHE A 174 12.59 6.57 0.66
N GLU A 175 12.69 7.52 -0.27
CA GLU A 175 13.45 7.40 -1.52
C GLU A 175 14.51 8.49 -1.65
N THR A 176 15.59 8.15 -2.36
CA THR A 176 16.60 9.13 -2.85
C THR A 176 16.22 9.64 -4.24
N ALA A 177 15.52 8.82 -5.03
CA ALA A 177 14.92 9.16 -6.31
C ALA A 177 13.72 8.22 -6.56
N PRO A 178 12.76 8.55 -7.43
CA PRO A 178 11.62 7.68 -7.70
C PRO A 178 12.04 6.24 -8.02
N GLY A 179 11.58 5.28 -7.19
CA GLY A 179 11.91 3.86 -7.30
C GLY A 179 13.24 3.44 -6.65
N ILE A 180 14.00 4.36 -6.06
CA ILE A 180 15.26 4.06 -5.37
C ILE A 180 15.10 4.33 -3.89
N LYS A 181 14.98 3.28 -3.08
CA LYS A 181 14.79 3.44 -1.64
C LYS A 181 16.05 3.89 -0.92
N ASN A 182 15.89 4.76 0.06
CA ASN A 182 16.95 5.16 1.00
C ASN A 182 16.97 4.14 2.16
N HIS A 183 18.00 3.29 2.20
CA HIS A 183 18.11 2.23 3.18
C HIS A 183 18.30 2.75 4.61
N ASP A 184 18.91 3.94 4.79
CA ASP A 184 19.07 4.54 6.12
C ASP A 184 17.71 4.99 6.66
N LEU A 185 16.87 5.62 5.83
CA LEU A 185 15.51 5.99 6.23
C LEU A 185 14.64 4.76 6.49
N LEU A 186 14.79 3.68 5.70
CA LEU A 186 14.05 2.44 5.93
C LEU A 186 14.35 1.80 7.30
N ASN A 187 15.55 2.00 7.87
CA ASN A 187 15.87 1.48 9.20
C ASN A 187 14.95 2.02 10.30
N ASN A 188 14.36 3.22 10.12
CA ASN A 188 13.40 3.77 11.08
C ASN A 188 12.09 2.98 11.14
N LEU A 189 11.83 2.11 10.15
CA LEU A 189 10.64 1.25 10.14
C LEU A 189 10.84 -0.04 10.94
N ARG A 190 12.08 -0.40 11.33
CA ARG A 190 12.41 -1.69 11.95
C ARG A 190 11.63 -1.96 13.24
N ASN A 191 11.46 -0.95 14.08
CA ASN A 191 10.91 -1.08 15.44
C ASN A 191 9.52 -0.43 15.57
N VAL A 192 8.83 -0.24 14.47
CA VAL A 192 7.50 0.39 14.49
C VAL A 192 6.49 -0.49 15.22
N ASN A 193 6.70 -1.80 15.26
CA ASN A 193 5.80 -2.78 15.90
C ASN A 193 6.30 -3.31 17.25
N GLU A 194 7.46 -2.83 17.72
CA GLU A 194 7.95 -3.05 19.06
C GLU A 194 7.51 -1.91 20.01
#